data_4eafa72f8b50081534c7161f6fdeb05b
#
_entry.id   4eafa72f8b50081534c7161f6fdeb05b
#
_cell.length_a   1.000
_cell.length_b   1.000
_cell.length_c   1.000
_cell.angle_alpha   90.00
_cell.angle_beta   90.00
_cell.angle_gamma   90.00
#
_symmetry.space_group_name_H-M   'P 1'
#
loop_
_entity.id
_entity.type
_entity.pdbx_description
1 polymer ?
#
loop_
_entity_poly.entity_id
_entity_poly.type
_entity_poly.pdbx_seq_one_letter_code
_entity_poly.pdbx_strand_id
1 'polypeptide(L)'
;MRKFFLLSAATLFSAVVSAQTVARMDDLKPEQKSMAISLKLTGELSTTGNSDYRQLRDLCFQMRSVDLSEAQSTAIPNNAFHSRHQLEQITLPTAAKSIGSQAFFACDKLGKIIIPAGV
;
A
#
# COMPACT_ATOMS: atom_id res chain seq x y z
N MET A 1 -11.81 0.01 19.99
CA MET A 1 -11.35 -0.38 19.56
C MET A 1 -11.02 -0.72 19.02
N ARG A 2 -10.98 -0.88 19.01
CA ARG A 2 -10.40 -1.37 18.34
C ARG A 2 -10.25 -2.26 18.13
N LYS A 3 -10.23 -2.63 18.26
CA LYS A 3 -9.81 -3.49 18.05
C LYS A 3 -10.14 -4.30 17.60
N PHE A 4 -10.57 -4.42 17.54
CA PHE A 4 -10.68 -5.25 17.03
C PHE A 4 -10.59 -5.67 16.46
N PHE A 5 -10.42 -5.59 16.43
CA PHE A 5 -10.03 -6.01 15.59
C PHE A 5 -9.55 -6.55 15.46
N LEU A 6 -9.22 -6.82 15.76
CA LEU A 6 -8.53 -7.41 15.48
C LEU A 6 -8.62 -8.31 15.56
N LEU A 7 -8.63 -8.69 15.95
CA LEU A 7 -8.71 -9.63 15.98
C LEU A 7 -8.95 -10.61 15.42
N SER A 8 -8.64 -11.01 16.16
CA SER A 8 -9.39 -11.95 15.34
C SER A 8 -8.67 -12.36 14.08
N ALA A 9 -7.50 -11.88 13.89
CA ALA A 9 -6.76 -12.14 12.66
C ALA A 9 -6.59 -13.64 12.40
N ALA A 10 -6.31 -14.41 13.43
CA ALA A 10 -6.11 -15.85 13.25
C ALA A 10 -7.37 -16.56 12.82
N THR A 11 -8.49 -16.20 13.44
CA THR A 11 -9.74 -16.87 13.10
C THR A 11 -10.25 -16.51 11.73
N LEU A 12 -9.83 -15.37 11.23
CA LEU A 12 -10.25 -14.90 9.91
C LEU A 12 -9.22 -15.21 8.83
N PHE A 13 -8.28 -16.08 9.13
CA PHE A 13 -7.17 -16.32 8.24
C PHE A 13 -7.59 -16.63 6.80
N SER A 14 -8.50 -17.55 6.62
CA SER A 14 -8.92 -17.91 5.27
C SER A 14 -9.69 -16.79 4.58
N ALA A 15 -10.45 -16.01 5.33
CA ALA A 15 -11.16 -14.86 4.78
C ALA A 15 -10.22 -13.69 4.49
N VAL A 16 -9.17 -13.55 5.28
CA VAL A 16 -8.21 -12.45 5.14
C VAL A 16 -7.51 -12.50 3.79
N VAL A 17 -7.36 -13.68 3.20
CA VAL A 17 -6.70 -13.82 1.90
C VAL A 17 -7.35 -12.92 0.84
N SER A 18 -8.67 -12.78 0.87
CA SER A 18 -9.38 -11.93 -0.09
C SER A 18 -9.86 -10.61 0.52
N ALA A 19 -9.73 -10.44 1.83
CA ALA A 19 -10.18 -9.22 2.49
C ALA A 19 -9.10 -8.14 2.45
N GLN A 20 -9.55 -6.90 2.43
CA GLN A 20 -8.64 -5.77 2.48
C GLN A 20 -8.20 -5.51 3.91
N THR A 21 -6.90 -5.40 4.13
CA THR A 21 -6.36 -4.97 5.41
C THR A 21 -6.34 -3.44 5.45
N VAL A 22 -6.96 -2.86 6.47
CA VAL A 22 -7.01 -1.41 6.64
C VAL A 22 -6.19 -1.05 7.88
N ALA A 23 -5.14 -0.26 7.71
CA ALA A 23 -4.24 0.07 8.80
C ALA A 23 -3.34 1.25 8.46
N ARG A 24 -2.69 1.79 9.51
CA ARG A 24 -1.54 2.67 9.31
C ARG A 24 -0.32 1.78 9.13
N MET A 25 0.65 2.28 8.38
CA MET A 25 1.86 1.49 8.13
C MET A 25 2.54 1.09 9.44
N ASP A 26 2.58 2.01 10.42
CA ASP A 26 3.26 1.76 11.68
C ASP A 26 2.61 0.66 12.52
N ASP A 27 1.33 0.38 12.27
CA ASP A 27 0.58 -0.62 13.02
C ASP A 27 0.73 -2.02 12.44
N LEU A 28 1.33 -2.14 11.26
CA LEU A 28 1.49 -3.42 10.60
C LEU A 28 2.76 -4.12 11.08
N LYS A 29 2.62 -5.36 11.50
CA LYS A 29 3.76 -6.19 11.87
C LYS A 29 4.41 -6.76 10.62
N PRO A 30 5.69 -7.17 10.71
CA PRO A 30 6.39 -7.69 9.53
C PRO A 30 5.65 -8.83 8.82
N GLU A 31 5.08 -9.77 9.57
CA GLU A 31 4.36 -10.88 8.95
C GLU A 31 3.09 -10.42 8.26
N GLN A 32 2.43 -9.38 8.79
CA GLN A 32 1.25 -8.83 8.14
C GLN A 32 1.63 -8.14 6.83
N LYS A 33 2.76 -7.45 6.81
CA LYS A 33 3.23 -6.80 5.59
C LYS A 33 3.54 -7.83 4.51
N SER A 34 4.24 -8.89 4.86
CA SER A 34 4.66 -9.89 3.89
C SER A 34 3.50 -10.70 3.34
N MET A 35 2.40 -10.81 4.07
CA MET A 35 1.26 -11.62 3.66
C MET A 35 0.11 -10.82 3.08
N ALA A 36 0.17 -9.50 3.14
CA ALA A 36 -0.93 -8.67 2.66
C ALA A 36 -1.10 -8.79 1.16
N ILE A 37 -2.33 -9.07 0.74
CA ILE A 37 -2.70 -9.14 -0.68
C ILE A 37 -3.41 -7.85 -1.08
N SER A 38 -4.32 -7.37 -0.23
CA SER A 38 -5.06 -6.15 -0.47
C SER A 38 -4.90 -5.25 0.75
N LEU A 39 -4.40 -4.05 0.54
CA LEU A 39 -4.02 -3.17 1.63
C LEU A 39 -4.58 -1.78 1.42
N LYS A 40 -5.22 -1.25 2.44
CA LYS A 40 -5.64 0.15 2.47
C LYS A 40 -4.90 0.82 3.62
N LEU A 41 -4.10 1.81 3.29
CA LEU A 41 -3.35 2.55 4.31
C LEU A 41 -4.03 3.86 4.65
N THR A 42 -3.94 4.22 5.92
CA THR A 42 -4.44 5.49 6.43
C THR A 42 -3.30 6.22 7.13
N GLY A 43 -3.49 7.51 7.39
CA GLY A 43 -2.48 8.30 8.07
C GLY A 43 -1.37 8.77 7.14
N GLU A 44 -0.37 9.37 7.73
CA GLU A 44 0.75 9.93 6.96
C GLU A 44 1.67 8.84 6.44
N LEU A 45 2.16 9.03 5.23
CA LEU A 45 3.15 8.15 4.62
C LEU A 45 4.44 8.91 4.41
N SER A 46 5.51 8.43 5.00
CA SER A 46 6.82 9.08 4.85
C SER A 46 7.44 8.75 3.49
N THR A 47 8.19 9.70 2.98
CA THR A 47 8.82 9.58 1.66
C THR A 47 10.34 9.57 1.73
N THR A 48 10.92 9.68 2.91
CA THR A 48 12.38 9.78 3.08
C THR A 48 12.91 8.64 3.94
N GLY A 49 14.18 8.34 3.76
CA GLY A 49 14.87 7.33 4.55
C GLY A 49 14.29 5.94 4.38
N ASN A 50 14.00 5.30 5.50
CA ASN A 50 13.31 4.00 5.49
C ASN A 50 11.80 4.25 5.43
N SER A 51 11.38 4.85 4.34
CA SER A 51 10.04 5.39 4.19
C SER A 51 8.98 4.30 4.16
N ASP A 52 7.73 4.73 4.38
CA ASP A 52 6.60 3.83 4.28
C ASP A 52 6.45 3.30 2.86
N TYR A 53 6.76 4.11 1.86
CA TYR A 53 6.74 3.65 0.47
C TYR A 53 7.80 2.58 0.22
N ARG A 54 8.98 2.73 0.82
CA ARG A 54 10.00 1.71 0.70
C ARG A 54 9.54 0.40 1.32
N GLN A 55 8.87 0.47 2.46
CA GLN A 55 8.34 -0.72 3.10
C GLN A 55 7.23 -1.37 2.25
N LEU A 56 6.37 -0.56 1.65
CA LEU A 56 5.37 -1.09 0.72
C LEU A 56 6.04 -1.84 -0.42
N ARG A 57 7.10 -1.28 -0.96
CA ARG A 57 7.80 -1.89 -2.08
C ARG A 57 8.54 -3.17 -1.67
N ASP A 58 9.27 -3.10 -0.56
CA ASP A 58 10.22 -4.16 -0.23
C ASP A 58 9.66 -5.23 0.70
N LEU A 59 8.71 -4.87 1.56
CA LEU A 59 8.18 -5.80 2.55
C LEU A 59 6.80 -6.34 2.20
N CYS A 60 6.01 -5.60 1.44
CA CYS A 60 4.67 -6.04 1.04
C CYS A 60 4.73 -6.68 -0.35
N PHE A 61 5.56 -7.69 -0.49
CA PHE A 61 5.89 -8.22 -1.82
C PHE A 61 4.82 -9.11 -2.43
N GLN A 62 3.81 -9.53 -1.67
CA GLN A 62 2.69 -10.30 -2.22
C GLN A 62 1.47 -9.43 -2.56
N MET A 63 1.59 -8.15 -2.33
CA MET A 63 0.47 -7.23 -2.47
C MET A 63 0.03 -7.09 -3.93
N ARG A 64 -1.28 -7.20 -4.15
CA ARG A 64 -1.88 -7.07 -5.47
C ARG A 64 -2.70 -5.80 -5.61
N SER A 65 -3.23 -5.29 -4.50
CA SER A 65 -4.10 -4.12 -4.50
C SER A 65 -3.71 -3.20 -3.37
N VAL A 66 -3.54 -1.93 -3.67
CA VAL A 66 -3.19 -0.91 -2.68
C VAL A 66 -4.13 0.27 -2.83
N ASP A 67 -4.76 0.64 -1.74
CA ASP A 67 -5.60 1.83 -1.68
C ASP A 67 -4.98 2.85 -0.75
N LEU A 68 -4.50 3.94 -1.30
CA LEU A 68 -3.89 5.03 -0.56
C LEU A 68 -4.80 6.27 -0.52
N SER A 69 -6.07 6.11 -0.89
CA SER A 69 -6.98 7.24 -0.99
C SER A 69 -7.15 8.00 0.33
N GLU A 70 -7.03 7.31 1.45
CA GLU A 70 -7.14 7.93 2.77
C GLU A 70 -5.79 8.17 3.45
N ALA A 71 -4.72 7.86 2.77
CA ALA A 71 -3.39 8.16 3.26
C ALA A 71 -3.04 9.61 2.98
N GLN A 72 -2.21 10.18 3.85
CA GLN A 72 -1.77 11.57 3.70
C GLN A 72 -0.39 11.59 3.09
N SER A 73 -0.33 11.92 1.82
CA SER A 73 0.92 12.00 1.09
C SER A 73 0.73 12.93 -0.09
N THR A 74 1.64 13.88 -0.25
CA THR A 74 1.56 14.85 -1.34
C THR A 74 2.42 14.47 -2.54
N ALA A 75 3.23 13.44 -2.41
CA ALA A 75 4.10 13.00 -3.50
C ALA A 75 4.29 11.50 -3.44
N ILE A 76 4.36 10.89 -4.62
CA ILE A 76 4.77 9.49 -4.74
C ILE A 76 6.26 9.53 -5.06
N PRO A 77 7.13 8.99 -4.21
CA PRO A 77 8.57 9.14 -4.40
C PRO A 77 9.09 8.33 -5.60
N ASN A 78 10.31 8.62 -5.99
CA ASN A 78 10.98 7.86 -7.05
C ASN A 78 11.03 6.39 -6.65
N ASN A 79 10.78 5.52 -7.60
CA ASN A 79 10.85 4.06 -7.41
C ASN A 79 9.90 3.53 -6.35
N ALA A 80 8.81 4.24 -6.06
CA ALA A 80 7.91 3.87 -4.95
C ALA A 80 7.41 2.43 -5.05
N PHE A 81 7.05 1.98 -6.25
CA PHE A 81 6.55 0.63 -6.48
C PHE A 81 7.34 -0.08 -7.58
N HIS A 82 8.59 0.31 -7.74
CA HIS A 82 9.47 -0.26 -8.76
C HIS A 82 9.52 -1.78 -8.64
N SER A 83 9.30 -2.46 -9.76
CA SER A 83 9.38 -3.93 -9.84
C SER A 83 8.38 -4.68 -8.98
N ARG A 84 7.22 -4.07 -8.72
CA ARG A 84 6.12 -4.78 -8.04
C ARG A 84 5.32 -5.57 -9.07
N HIS A 85 5.84 -6.73 -9.44
CA HIS A 85 5.27 -7.56 -10.50
C HIS A 85 3.90 -8.11 -10.18
N GLN A 86 3.54 -8.20 -8.90
CA GLN A 86 2.24 -8.72 -8.47
C GLN A 86 1.18 -7.64 -8.35
N LEU A 87 1.56 -6.37 -8.37
CA LEU A 87 0.63 -5.27 -8.17
C LEU A 87 -0.31 -5.14 -9.37
N GLU A 88 -1.62 -5.25 -9.12
CA GLU A 88 -2.64 -5.22 -10.16
C GLU A 88 -3.41 -3.91 -10.19
N GLN A 89 -3.59 -3.27 -9.05
CA GLN A 89 -4.29 -1.99 -8.99
C GLN A 89 -3.81 -1.14 -7.83
N ILE A 90 -3.87 0.16 -8.01
CA ILE A 90 -3.51 1.11 -6.98
C ILE A 90 -4.37 2.37 -7.08
N THR A 91 -4.79 2.88 -5.93
CA THR A 91 -5.44 4.19 -5.82
C THR A 91 -4.47 5.11 -5.09
N LEU A 92 -4.09 6.20 -5.74
CA LEU A 92 -3.14 7.14 -5.16
C LEU A 92 -3.79 8.03 -4.09
N PRO A 93 -2.99 8.61 -3.17
CA PRO A 93 -3.53 9.53 -2.17
C PRO A 93 -4.22 10.71 -2.84
N THR A 94 -5.36 11.15 -2.29
CA THR A 94 -6.10 12.26 -2.88
C THR A 94 -5.33 13.57 -2.87
N ALA A 95 -4.39 13.72 -1.93
CA ALA A 95 -3.56 14.91 -1.84
C ALA A 95 -2.30 14.87 -2.70
N ALA A 96 -2.07 13.77 -3.42
CA ALA A 96 -0.85 13.63 -4.24
C ALA A 96 -0.83 14.66 -5.37
N LYS A 97 0.31 15.30 -5.54
CA LYS A 97 0.53 16.32 -6.56
C LYS A 97 1.58 15.91 -7.58
N SER A 98 2.40 14.92 -7.26
CA SER A 98 3.46 14.48 -8.15
C SER A 98 3.71 12.99 -8.01
N ILE A 99 4.23 12.41 -9.08
CA ILE A 99 4.64 11.01 -9.12
C ILE A 99 6.10 11.00 -9.55
N GLY A 100 6.93 10.35 -8.74
CA GLY A 100 8.36 10.31 -8.98
C GLY A 100 8.77 9.45 -10.16
N SER A 101 10.02 9.57 -10.52
CA SER A 101 10.61 8.84 -11.65
C SER A 101 10.62 7.33 -11.34
N GLN A 102 10.20 6.52 -12.29
CA GLN A 102 10.16 5.06 -12.20
C GLN A 102 9.30 4.52 -11.06
N ALA A 103 8.33 5.32 -10.60
CA ALA A 103 7.49 4.91 -9.47
C ALA A 103 6.75 3.60 -9.74
N PHE A 104 6.40 3.33 -10.99
CA PHE A 104 5.69 2.11 -11.39
C PHE A 104 6.44 1.30 -12.44
N PHE A 105 7.76 1.50 -12.51
CA PHE A 105 8.58 0.78 -13.47
C PHE A 105 8.48 -0.72 -13.23
N ALA A 106 8.28 -1.49 -14.30
CA ALA A 106 8.21 -2.95 -14.27
C ALA A 106 7.07 -3.50 -13.38
N CYS A 107 5.99 -2.74 -13.24
CA CYS A 107 4.77 -3.24 -12.63
C CYS A 107 3.95 -3.95 -13.70
N ASP A 108 4.37 -5.15 -14.08
CA ASP A 108 3.90 -5.84 -15.28
C ASP A 108 2.42 -6.17 -15.27
N LYS A 109 1.83 -6.34 -14.10
CA LYS A 109 0.42 -6.71 -13.98
C LYS A 109 -0.47 -5.53 -13.63
N LEU A 110 0.09 -4.33 -13.53
CA LEU A 110 -0.70 -3.17 -13.14
C LEU A 110 -1.67 -2.80 -14.26
N GLY A 111 -2.95 -3.05 -14.02
CA GLY A 111 -4.00 -2.79 -14.99
C GLY A 111 -4.93 -1.66 -14.62
N LYS A 112 -4.84 -1.15 -13.38
CA LYS A 112 -5.71 -0.08 -12.95
C LYS A 112 -4.96 0.85 -11.98
N ILE A 113 -4.97 2.14 -12.30
CA ILE A 113 -4.41 3.16 -11.42
C ILE A 113 -5.38 4.33 -11.37
N ILE A 114 -5.71 4.78 -10.16
CA ILE A 114 -6.56 5.94 -9.96
C ILE A 114 -5.68 7.10 -9.52
N ILE A 115 -5.60 8.11 -10.37
CA ILE A 115 -4.73 9.26 -10.17
C ILE A 115 -5.61 10.45 -9.79
N PRO A 116 -5.34 11.13 -8.67
CA PRO A 116 -6.15 12.27 -8.27
C PRO A 116 -5.95 13.46 -9.21
N ALA A 117 -6.91 14.37 -9.20
CA ALA A 117 -6.90 15.49 -10.13
C ALA A 117 -5.73 16.44 -9.92
N GLY A 118 -5.13 16.47 -8.72
CA GLY A 118 -4.03 17.39 -8.41
C GLY A 118 -2.67 17.02 -8.99
N VAL A 119 -2.54 15.81 -9.53
CA VAL A 119 -1.28 15.36 -10.09
C VAL A 119 -1.00 16.06 -11.41
#